data_9c4fc18ae950aae37703b99ae3519b6b
#
_entry.id   9c4fc18ae950aae37703b99ae3519b6b
#
_cell.length_a   1.000
_cell.length_b   1.000
_cell.length_c   1.000
_cell.angle_alpha   90.00
_cell.angle_beta   90.00
_cell.angle_gamma   90.00
#
_symmetry.space_group_name_H-M   'P 1'
#
loop_
_entity.id
_entity.type
_entity.pdbx_description
1 polymer ?
#
loop_
_entity_poly.entity_id
_entity_poly.type
_entity_poly.pdbx_seq_one_letter_code
_entity_poly.pdbx_strand_id
1 'polypeptide(L)'
;SKYGIGTFSKEAYDFVDMLHSAGQKLWQILPLGPTGYGDSPYQSFSTFAGNPYFIDLDQLVGEGLLTEEECNSYDWGNKSNYIDYEKIYLSRFKILRKAYKRSNIGDSKKFNAYCKKNSWWLDDYALYMSIKDSYEGKPWIEWDEEIRERKEDALLSYKRDLEEEIEFYKYLQYLFSQQWHKLKAYANKKGISIIGDIPIYVSLDSSDTWANPELFQLDKECLPTAVAGCPPDSFCETGQLWGNPLYDWEYHQFTDYEWWIKRIKYSFNLYDIVRIDHFRGFDEYYSIPYGDKTAVNGTWEKGPGIELFKYLRQELGEVDIIAEDLGFLTESVKQLLKDTGYPGMKILQFGFDSREDSDYLPHNYDRNCVVYTGT
;
A
#
# COMPACT_ATOMS: atom_id res chain seq x y z
N SER A 1 -16.09 16.10 -1.41
CA SER A 1 -14.85 16.66 -0.85
C SER A 1 -14.52 18.00 -1.53
N LYS A 2 -14.05 18.98 -0.79
CA LYS A 2 -13.78 20.35 -1.24
C LYS A 2 -12.73 20.42 -2.38
N TYR A 3 -11.77 19.49 -2.36
CA TYR A 3 -10.65 19.46 -3.32
C TYR A 3 -10.57 18.14 -4.11
N GLY A 4 -11.72 17.64 -4.52
CA GLY A 4 -11.87 16.52 -5.47
C GLY A 4 -11.70 15.12 -4.88
N ILE A 5 -11.04 14.97 -3.74
CA ILE A 5 -10.82 13.67 -3.06
C ILE A 5 -10.95 13.83 -1.55
N GLY A 6 -11.29 12.77 -0.83
CA GLY A 6 -11.24 12.74 0.62
C GLY A 6 -9.82 12.96 1.14
N THR A 7 -9.68 13.81 2.16
CA THR A 7 -8.39 14.17 2.77
C THR A 7 -8.44 13.98 4.28
N PHE A 8 -7.34 14.16 4.98
CA PHE A 8 -7.27 14.16 6.44
C PHE A 8 -7.85 15.44 7.05
N SER A 9 -8.94 15.92 6.46
CA SER A 9 -9.64 17.16 6.77
C SER A 9 -10.69 16.97 7.86
N LYS A 10 -11.42 18.05 8.15
CA LYS A 10 -12.52 18.07 9.11
C LYS A 10 -13.51 16.91 8.91
N GLU A 11 -13.83 16.58 7.66
CA GLU A 11 -14.78 15.52 7.33
C GLU A 11 -14.34 14.14 7.84
N ALA A 12 -13.02 13.86 7.84
CA ALA A 12 -12.49 12.63 8.41
C ALA A 12 -12.65 12.59 9.94
N TYR A 13 -12.46 13.70 10.61
CA TYR A 13 -12.70 13.81 12.07
C TYR A 13 -14.19 13.69 12.39
N ASP A 14 -15.07 14.35 11.63
CA ASP A 14 -16.53 14.24 11.78
C ASP A 14 -16.99 12.79 11.58
N PHE A 15 -16.38 12.07 10.64
CA PHE A 15 -16.66 10.64 10.42
C PHE A 15 -16.26 9.79 11.64
N VAL A 16 -15.12 10.04 12.24
CA VAL A 16 -14.71 9.39 13.51
C VAL A 16 -15.72 9.68 14.62
N ASP A 17 -16.21 10.92 14.74
CA ASP A 17 -17.22 11.28 15.73
C ASP A 17 -18.55 10.56 15.48
N MET A 18 -18.94 10.40 14.21
CA MET A 18 -20.12 9.63 13.83
C MET A 18 -19.97 8.15 14.21
N LEU A 19 -18.82 7.52 13.89
CA LEU A 19 -18.53 6.13 14.27
C LEU A 19 -18.60 5.94 15.79
N HIS A 20 -17.99 6.84 16.55
CA HIS A 20 -18.03 6.80 18.01
C HIS A 20 -19.48 6.90 18.54
N SER A 21 -20.27 7.84 18.01
CA SER A 21 -21.67 8.06 18.39
C SER A 21 -22.55 6.87 18.05
N ALA A 22 -22.23 6.15 16.96
CA ALA A 22 -22.90 4.93 16.53
C ALA A 22 -22.42 3.67 17.31
N GLY A 23 -21.51 3.82 18.27
CA GLY A 23 -21.00 2.72 19.09
C GLY A 23 -20.00 1.82 18.36
N GLN A 24 -19.51 2.22 17.17
CA GLN A 24 -18.52 1.47 16.43
C GLN A 24 -17.16 1.49 17.12
N LYS A 25 -16.36 0.45 16.92
CA LYS A 25 -15.04 0.29 17.54
C LYS A 25 -13.91 0.18 16.51
N LEU A 26 -14.25 -0.17 15.28
CA LEU A 26 -13.29 -0.43 14.20
C LEU A 26 -13.63 0.42 12.98
N TRP A 27 -12.62 0.95 12.36
CA TRP A 27 -12.70 1.63 11.06
C TRP A 27 -11.72 0.98 10.10
N GLN A 28 -12.23 0.21 9.14
CA GLN A 28 -11.41 -0.38 8.08
C GLN A 28 -11.27 0.59 6.92
N ILE A 29 -10.05 0.68 6.40
CA ILE A 29 -9.70 1.55 5.28
C ILE A 29 -8.90 0.77 4.23
N LEU A 30 -8.93 1.28 2.99
CA LEU A 30 -8.09 0.80 1.90
C LEU A 30 -6.61 1.16 2.13
N PRO A 31 -5.67 0.54 1.39
CA PRO A 31 -4.26 0.93 1.46
C PRO A 31 -4.06 2.43 1.24
N LEU A 32 -3.17 3.03 2.05
CA LEU A 32 -2.91 4.48 2.03
C LEU A 32 -1.74 4.88 1.12
N GLY A 33 -1.19 3.94 0.35
CA GLY A 33 -0.03 4.18 -0.52
C GLY A 33 -0.33 5.09 -1.72
N PRO A 34 0.70 5.71 -2.30
CA PRO A 34 0.55 6.49 -3.53
C PRO A 34 0.11 5.59 -4.67
N THR A 35 -0.89 6.05 -5.43
CA THR A 35 -1.44 5.30 -6.56
C THR A 35 -0.71 5.61 -7.86
N GLY A 36 -0.53 4.58 -8.69
CA GLY A 36 0.01 4.69 -10.03
C GLY A 36 -1.07 4.86 -11.10
N TYR A 37 -0.74 4.53 -12.34
CA TYR A 37 -1.69 4.49 -13.44
C TYR A 37 -2.81 3.48 -13.14
N GLY A 38 -4.06 3.91 -13.35
CA GLY A 38 -5.25 3.11 -13.02
C GLY A 38 -5.79 3.34 -11.60
N ASP A 39 -5.13 4.17 -10.79
CA ASP A 39 -5.60 4.68 -9.48
C ASP A 39 -5.95 3.59 -8.44
N SER A 40 -5.46 2.36 -8.66
CA SER A 40 -5.67 1.27 -7.72
C SER A 40 -4.79 1.43 -6.48
N PRO A 41 -5.36 1.40 -5.27
CA PRO A 41 -4.58 1.45 -4.03
C PRO A 41 -3.72 0.19 -3.81
N TYR A 42 -3.97 -0.89 -4.56
CA TYR A 42 -3.19 -2.14 -4.53
C TYR A 42 -1.99 -2.13 -5.48
N GLN A 43 -1.88 -1.11 -6.34
CA GLN A 43 -0.75 -0.89 -7.25
C GLN A 43 -0.05 0.41 -6.86
N SER A 44 0.81 0.34 -5.86
CA SER A 44 1.45 1.51 -5.27
C SER A 44 2.92 1.65 -5.72
N PHE A 45 3.40 2.88 -5.83
CA PHE A 45 4.81 3.18 -6.06
C PHE A 45 5.72 2.88 -4.86
N SER A 46 5.14 2.60 -3.70
CA SER A 46 5.87 2.16 -2.50
C SER A 46 4.94 1.52 -1.50
N THR A 47 5.39 0.46 -0.85
CA THR A 47 4.67 -0.18 0.26
C THR A 47 4.78 0.61 1.57
N PHE A 48 5.67 1.61 1.65
CA PHE A 48 5.93 2.40 2.85
C PHE A 48 5.41 3.84 2.76
N ALA A 49 5.33 4.40 1.56
CA ALA A 49 4.93 5.78 1.36
C ALA A 49 3.41 5.97 1.51
N GLY A 50 3.02 7.15 1.96
CA GLY A 50 1.63 7.59 1.98
C GLY A 50 1.26 8.40 0.74
N ASN A 51 -0.03 8.35 0.36
CA ASN A 51 -0.54 9.04 -0.81
C ASN A 51 -0.68 10.56 -0.57
N PRO A 52 0.06 11.41 -1.30
CA PRO A 52 -0.01 12.86 -1.15
C PRO A 52 -1.39 13.44 -1.45
N TYR A 53 -2.27 12.71 -2.13
CA TYR A 53 -3.64 13.16 -2.40
C TYR A 53 -4.46 13.34 -1.11
N PHE A 54 -4.13 12.63 -0.03
CA PHE A 54 -4.84 12.72 1.25
C PHE A 54 -4.40 13.88 2.14
N ILE A 55 -3.35 14.62 1.77
CA ILE A 55 -2.90 15.80 2.52
C ILE A 55 -4.00 16.86 2.50
N ASP A 56 -4.41 17.34 3.65
CA ASP A 56 -5.40 18.39 3.79
C ASP A 56 -4.82 19.77 3.45
N LEU A 57 -5.38 20.41 2.44
CA LEU A 57 -4.96 21.75 1.99
C LEU A 57 -5.45 22.85 2.93
N ASP A 58 -6.61 22.69 3.58
CA ASP A 58 -7.12 23.69 4.52
C ASP A 58 -6.21 23.81 5.75
N GLN A 59 -5.55 22.71 6.18
CA GLN A 59 -4.51 22.80 7.20
C GLN A 59 -3.33 23.65 6.72
N LEU A 60 -2.89 23.49 5.49
CA LEU A 60 -1.78 24.28 4.91
C LEU A 60 -2.17 25.76 4.75
N VAL A 61 -3.44 26.05 4.48
CA VAL A 61 -3.97 27.42 4.51
C VAL A 61 -3.91 28.00 5.93
N GLY A 62 -4.34 27.24 6.93
CA GLY A 62 -4.26 27.63 8.34
C GLY A 62 -2.83 27.87 8.83
N GLU A 63 -1.85 27.20 8.26
CA GLU A 63 -0.42 27.36 8.53
C GLU A 63 0.24 28.52 7.73
N GLY A 64 -0.54 29.20 6.86
CA GLY A 64 -0.06 30.31 6.03
C GLY A 64 0.82 29.88 4.84
N LEU A 65 0.87 28.60 4.53
CA LEU A 65 1.64 28.07 3.40
C LEU A 65 0.87 28.19 2.06
N LEU A 66 -0.46 28.23 2.11
CA LEU A 66 -1.36 28.42 0.97
C LEU A 66 -2.41 29.48 1.29
N THR A 67 -3.13 29.92 0.28
CA THR A 67 -4.35 30.72 0.44
C THR A 67 -5.57 29.96 -0.10
N GLU A 68 -6.77 30.28 0.41
CA GLU A 68 -8.01 29.69 -0.11
C GLU A 68 -8.20 29.99 -1.61
N GLU A 69 -7.82 31.19 -2.06
CA GLU A 69 -7.89 31.59 -3.47
C GLU A 69 -7.01 30.69 -4.34
N GLU A 70 -5.80 30.40 -3.89
CA GLU A 70 -4.91 29.48 -4.60
C GLU A 70 -5.49 28.08 -4.69
N CYS A 71 -6.01 27.55 -3.58
CA CYS A 71 -6.64 26.22 -3.57
C CYS A 71 -7.87 26.17 -4.49
N ASN A 72 -8.67 27.23 -4.53
CA ASN A 72 -9.87 27.32 -5.35
C ASN A 72 -9.57 27.65 -6.84
N SER A 73 -8.35 28.05 -7.18
CA SER A 73 -7.96 28.37 -8.56
C SER A 73 -7.76 27.13 -9.45
N TYR A 74 -7.70 25.93 -8.86
CA TYR A 74 -7.53 24.68 -9.59
C TYR A 74 -8.87 24.00 -9.88
N ASP A 75 -8.94 23.27 -10.98
CA ASP A 75 -10.08 22.42 -11.29
C ASP A 75 -9.90 21.05 -10.59
N TRP A 76 -10.73 20.78 -9.59
CA TRP A 76 -10.74 19.55 -8.81
C TRP A 76 -11.80 18.53 -9.27
N GLY A 77 -12.47 18.79 -10.38
CA GLY A 77 -13.67 18.08 -10.80
C GLY A 77 -14.94 18.65 -10.18
N ASN A 78 -16.06 18.33 -10.78
CA ASN A 78 -17.37 18.91 -10.44
C ASN A 78 -18.41 17.89 -9.99
N LYS A 79 -18.03 16.61 -9.86
CA LYS A 79 -18.95 15.54 -9.44
C LYS A 79 -18.71 15.20 -7.97
N SER A 80 -19.79 15.20 -7.18
CA SER A 80 -19.72 14.90 -5.74
C SER A 80 -19.57 13.41 -5.43
N ASN A 81 -19.89 12.53 -6.38
CA ASN A 81 -19.91 11.07 -6.25
C ASN A 81 -18.84 10.36 -7.09
N TYR A 82 -17.94 11.09 -7.68
CA TYR A 82 -16.87 10.56 -8.54
C TYR A 82 -15.59 11.37 -8.36
N ILE A 83 -14.46 10.67 -8.25
CA ILE A 83 -13.14 11.28 -8.18
C ILE A 83 -12.58 11.37 -9.60
N ASP A 84 -12.22 12.59 -10.01
CA ASP A 84 -11.53 12.84 -11.27
C ASP A 84 -10.01 12.83 -11.02
N TYR A 85 -9.43 11.64 -11.09
CA TYR A 85 -8.01 11.45 -10.77
C TYR A 85 -7.08 12.23 -11.71
N GLU A 86 -7.44 12.41 -12.97
CA GLU A 86 -6.64 13.22 -13.90
C GLU A 86 -6.52 14.67 -13.41
N LYS A 87 -7.63 15.27 -13.00
CA LYS A 87 -7.64 16.65 -12.47
C LYS A 87 -6.88 16.75 -11.15
N ILE A 88 -7.01 15.76 -10.29
CA ILE A 88 -6.24 15.70 -9.04
C ILE A 88 -4.75 15.61 -9.34
N TYR A 89 -4.34 14.69 -10.22
CA TYR A 89 -2.94 14.54 -10.62
C TYR A 89 -2.36 15.85 -11.17
N LEU A 90 -3.06 16.51 -12.08
CA LEU A 90 -2.62 17.76 -12.69
C LEU A 90 -2.56 18.95 -11.73
N SER A 91 -3.32 18.92 -10.64
CA SER A 91 -3.51 20.05 -9.73
C SER A 91 -2.79 19.87 -8.38
N ARG A 92 -2.87 18.68 -7.78
CA ARG A 92 -2.42 18.42 -6.40
C ARG A 92 -0.93 18.68 -6.20
N PHE A 93 -0.08 18.14 -7.05
CA PHE A 93 1.35 18.35 -6.93
C PHE A 93 1.76 19.81 -7.17
N LYS A 94 1.06 20.54 -8.06
CA LYS A 94 1.34 21.96 -8.30
C LYS A 94 1.06 22.81 -7.07
N ILE A 95 -0.07 22.60 -6.40
CA ILE A 95 -0.41 23.36 -5.19
C ILE A 95 0.50 22.98 -4.00
N LEU A 96 0.80 21.69 -3.82
CA LEU A 96 1.71 21.22 -2.78
C LEU A 96 3.14 21.76 -2.97
N ARG A 97 3.59 21.93 -4.22
CA ARG A 97 4.89 22.53 -4.51
C ARG A 97 4.93 24.03 -4.12
N LYS A 98 3.81 24.76 -4.23
CA LYS A 98 3.74 26.12 -3.69
C LYS A 98 3.91 26.14 -2.17
N ALA A 99 3.24 25.23 -1.47
CA ALA A 99 3.38 25.08 -0.02
C ALA A 99 4.82 24.74 0.37
N TYR A 100 5.44 23.80 -0.33
CA TYR A 100 6.84 23.40 -0.13
C TYR A 100 7.78 24.61 -0.24
N LYS A 101 7.69 25.37 -1.33
CA LYS A 101 8.56 26.55 -1.56
C LYS A 101 8.43 27.64 -0.49
N ARG A 102 7.30 27.71 0.21
CA ARG A 102 7.06 28.66 1.30
C ARG A 102 7.42 28.12 2.69
N SER A 103 7.57 26.82 2.80
CA SER A 103 7.71 26.15 4.10
C SER A 103 9.08 26.33 4.76
N ASN A 104 10.14 26.64 3.95
CA ASN A 104 11.54 26.61 4.38
C ASN A 104 11.86 25.32 5.18
N ILE A 105 11.38 24.18 4.67
CA ILE A 105 11.31 22.93 5.42
C ILE A 105 12.68 22.41 5.82
N GLY A 106 13.71 22.68 5.02
CA GLY A 106 15.09 22.27 5.29
C GLY A 106 15.63 22.75 6.66
N ASP A 107 15.12 23.87 7.18
CA ASP A 107 15.48 24.41 8.50
C ASP A 107 14.74 23.72 9.66
N SER A 108 13.76 22.87 9.36
CA SER A 108 12.91 22.23 10.36
C SER A 108 13.61 21.05 11.02
N LYS A 109 13.92 21.18 12.31
CA LYS A 109 14.48 20.07 13.11
C LYS A 109 13.56 18.83 13.14
N LYS A 110 12.23 19.04 13.10
CA LYS A 110 11.25 17.94 13.10
C LYS A 110 11.27 17.20 11.76
N PHE A 111 11.34 17.93 10.66
CA PHE A 111 11.48 17.34 9.32
C PHE A 111 12.78 16.55 9.20
N ASN A 112 13.90 17.14 9.59
CA ASN A 112 15.21 16.47 9.55
C ASN A 112 15.24 15.19 10.42
N ALA A 113 14.61 15.23 11.61
CA ALA A 113 14.47 14.05 12.45
C ALA A 113 13.57 12.97 11.81
N TYR A 114 12.49 13.37 11.15
CA TYR A 114 11.61 12.47 10.39
C TYR A 114 12.37 11.81 9.24
N CYS A 115 13.08 12.58 8.43
CA CYS A 115 13.89 12.07 7.32
C CYS A 115 14.94 11.06 7.82
N LYS A 116 15.68 11.41 8.88
CA LYS A 116 16.68 10.52 9.48
C LYS A 116 16.07 9.21 9.99
N LYS A 117 14.91 9.28 10.67
CA LYS A 117 14.22 8.10 11.20
C LYS A 117 13.77 7.15 10.11
N ASN A 118 13.36 7.69 8.97
CA ASN A 118 12.76 6.94 7.87
C ASN A 118 13.70 6.75 6.67
N SER A 119 14.98 7.13 6.77
CA SER A 119 15.94 7.11 5.65
C SER A 119 16.06 5.76 4.96
N TRP A 120 15.82 4.66 5.67
CA TRP A 120 15.92 3.27 5.18
C TRP A 120 14.92 2.90 4.06
N TRP A 121 13.84 3.70 3.88
CA TRP A 121 12.90 3.58 2.76
C TRP A 121 12.67 4.93 2.05
N LEU A 122 12.65 6.02 2.82
CA LEU A 122 12.27 7.34 2.33
C LEU A 122 13.27 7.91 1.33
N ASP A 123 14.55 7.63 1.50
CA ASP A 123 15.61 8.11 0.61
C ASP A 123 15.48 7.48 -0.78
N ASP A 124 15.25 6.16 -0.84
CA ASP A 124 15.04 5.46 -2.11
C ASP A 124 13.70 5.83 -2.75
N TYR A 125 12.62 5.95 -1.98
CA TYR A 125 11.33 6.39 -2.50
C TYR A 125 11.39 7.81 -3.09
N ALA A 126 11.97 8.76 -2.37
CA ALA A 126 12.06 10.14 -2.84
C ALA A 126 12.93 10.26 -4.10
N LEU A 127 14.04 9.54 -4.13
CA LEU A 127 14.90 9.46 -5.32
C LEU A 127 14.16 8.80 -6.51
N TYR A 128 13.50 7.66 -6.27
CA TYR A 128 12.70 6.96 -7.28
C TYR A 128 11.65 7.88 -7.93
N MET A 129 10.85 8.56 -7.12
CA MET A 129 9.81 9.47 -7.63
C MET A 129 10.40 10.65 -8.40
N SER A 130 11.52 11.20 -7.92
CA SER A 130 12.20 12.31 -8.59
C SER A 130 12.78 11.90 -9.96
N ILE A 131 13.37 10.71 -10.04
CA ILE A 131 13.84 10.14 -11.30
C ILE A 131 12.65 9.87 -12.23
N LYS A 132 11.59 9.24 -11.71
CA LYS A 132 10.38 8.94 -12.48
C LYS A 132 9.78 10.20 -13.12
N ASP A 133 9.72 11.30 -12.39
CA ASP A 133 9.29 12.59 -12.93
C ASP A 133 10.21 13.08 -14.05
N SER A 134 11.54 12.90 -13.92
CA SER A 134 12.50 13.28 -14.97
C SER A 134 12.38 12.43 -16.24
N TYR A 135 11.84 11.22 -16.13
CA TYR A 135 11.50 10.33 -17.24
C TYR A 135 10.01 10.42 -17.64
N GLU A 136 9.33 11.54 -17.31
CA GLU A 136 7.93 11.78 -17.70
C GLU A 136 6.96 10.69 -17.24
N GLY A 137 7.24 10.09 -16.08
CA GLY A 137 6.41 9.03 -15.48
C GLY A 137 6.64 7.62 -16.01
N LYS A 138 7.62 7.39 -16.88
CA LYS A 138 7.96 6.06 -17.37
C LYS A 138 8.29 5.09 -16.24
N PRO A 139 7.94 3.80 -16.38
CA PRO A 139 8.34 2.78 -15.41
C PRO A 139 9.85 2.63 -15.36
N TRP A 140 10.39 2.28 -14.20
CA TRP A 140 11.84 2.21 -13.98
C TRP A 140 12.57 1.20 -14.88
N ILE A 141 11.89 0.17 -15.34
CA ILE A 141 12.44 -0.80 -16.29
C ILE A 141 12.78 -0.18 -17.67
N GLU A 142 12.21 0.98 -17.97
CA GLU A 142 12.49 1.75 -19.21
C GLU A 142 13.53 2.87 -19.01
N TRP A 143 14.09 3.02 -17.81
CA TRP A 143 15.14 4.01 -17.54
C TRP A 143 16.47 3.57 -18.13
N ASP A 144 17.41 4.51 -18.26
CA ASP A 144 18.77 4.21 -18.71
C ASP A 144 19.40 3.13 -17.82
N GLU A 145 20.17 2.25 -18.42
CA GLU A 145 20.74 1.06 -17.78
C GLU A 145 21.45 1.38 -16.46
N GLU A 146 22.29 2.42 -16.44
CA GLU A 146 23.08 2.78 -15.27
C GLU A 146 22.23 3.11 -14.05
N ILE A 147 21.14 3.87 -14.24
CA ILE A 147 20.23 4.22 -13.12
C ILE A 147 19.22 3.11 -12.86
N ARG A 148 18.79 2.37 -13.87
CA ARG A 148 17.94 1.18 -13.70
C ARG A 148 18.63 0.13 -12.83
N GLU A 149 19.93 -0.11 -13.05
CA GLU A 149 20.77 -1.03 -12.27
C GLU A 149 21.38 -0.39 -11.00
N ARG A 150 21.00 0.84 -10.68
CA ARG A 150 21.46 1.55 -9.49
C ARG A 150 22.99 1.66 -9.39
N LYS A 151 23.71 1.88 -10.50
CA LYS A 151 25.16 2.12 -10.50
C LYS A 151 25.47 3.31 -9.59
N GLU A 152 26.50 3.19 -8.76
CA GLU A 152 26.84 4.18 -7.73
C GLU A 152 27.03 5.59 -8.29
N ASP A 153 27.77 5.72 -9.41
CA ASP A 153 28.01 7.03 -10.04
C ASP A 153 26.71 7.65 -10.57
N ALA A 154 25.80 6.84 -11.16
CA ALA A 154 24.51 7.30 -11.59
C ALA A 154 23.65 7.76 -10.41
N LEU A 155 23.57 6.97 -9.32
CA LEU A 155 22.87 7.35 -8.10
C LEU A 155 23.38 8.68 -7.52
N LEU A 156 24.70 8.88 -7.47
CA LEU A 156 25.30 10.11 -6.96
C LEU A 156 24.96 11.31 -7.87
N SER A 157 25.00 11.13 -9.20
CA SER A 157 24.62 12.19 -10.14
C SER A 157 23.17 12.59 -9.98
N TYR A 158 22.23 11.64 -10.02
CA TYR A 158 20.81 11.93 -9.87
C TYR A 158 20.47 12.54 -8.50
N LYS A 159 21.11 12.09 -7.41
CA LYS A 159 20.92 12.69 -6.08
C LYS A 159 21.32 14.16 -6.04
N ARG A 160 22.41 14.52 -6.70
CA ARG A 160 22.88 15.92 -6.79
C ARG A 160 21.96 16.75 -7.69
N ASP A 161 21.63 16.22 -8.87
CA ASP A 161 20.93 16.96 -9.91
C ASP A 161 19.43 17.15 -9.60
N LEU A 162 18.85 16.27 -8.75
CA LEU A 162 17.44 16.28 -8.33
C LEU A 162 17.24 16.59 -6.84
N GLU A 163 18.20 17.26 -6.17
CA GLU A 163 18.17 17.50 -4.73
C GLU A 163 16.87 18.20 -4.26
N GLU A 164 16.40 19.22 -4.97
CA GLU A 164 15.15 19.94 -4.65
C GLU A 164 13.92 19.05 -4.79
N GLU A 165 13.89 18.19 -5.83
CA GLU A 165 12.78 17.26 -6.07
C GLU A 165 12.73 16.16 -4.99
N ILE A 166 13.88 15.65 -4.60
CA ILE A 166 14.01 14.65 -3.52
C ILE A 166 13.53 15.24 -2.19
N GLU A 167 13.92 16.48 -1.88
CA GLU A 167 13.43 17.14 -0.66
C GLU A 167 11.92 17.39 -0.73
N PHE A 168 11.39 17.74 -1.88
CA PHE A 168 9.94 17.90 -2.09
C PHE A 168 9.18 16.59 -1.83
N TYR A 169 9.62 15.45 -2.36
CA TYR A 169 8.96 14.17 -2.07
C TYR A 169 9.08 13.78 -0.59
N LYS A 170 10.21 14.04 0.06
CA LYS A 170 10.35 13.87 1.52
C LYS A 170 9.40 14.78 2.29
N TYR A 171 9.23 16.01 1.86
CA TYR A 171 8.26 16.94 2.46
C TYR A 171 6.82 16.45 2.35
N LEU A 172 6.42 15.91 1.21
CA LEU A 172 5.09 15.32 1.04
C LEU A 172 4.85 14.17 2.02
N GLN A 173 5.83 13.28 2.20
CA GLN A 173 5.74 12.18 3.14
C GLN A 173 5.72 12.65 4.60
N TYR A 174 6.44 13.71 4.92
CA TYR A 174 6.38 14.34 6.23
C TYR A 174 5.00 14.92 6.53
N LEU A 175 4.40 15.66 5.60
CA LEU A 175 3.04 16.20 5.75
C LEU A 175 2.01 15.08 5.92
N PHE A 176 2.05 14.07 5.05
CA PHE A 176 1.19 12.90 5.17
C PHE A 176 1.29 12.27 6.56
N SER A 177 2.51 12.00 7.01
CA SER A 177 2.76 11.39 8.32
C SER A 177 2.22 12.24 9.47
N GLN A 178 2.43 13.56 9.44
CA GLN A 178 1.94 14.48 10.47
C GLN A 178 0.41 14.44 10.56
N GLN A 179 -0.28 14.57 9.45
CA GLN A 179 -1.73 14.66 9.39
C GLN A 179 -2.38 13.31 9.68
N TRP A 180 -1.85 12.22 9.13
CA TRP A 180 -2.35 10.87 9.37
C TRP A 180 -2.26 10.47 10.85
N HIS A 181 -1.08 10.63 11.46
CA HIS A 181 -0.90 10.26 12.86
C HIS A 181 -1.78 11.10 13.81
N LYS A 182 -2.05 12.36 13.46
CA LYS A 182 -2.99 13.21 14.19
C LYS A 182 -4.42 12.66 14.12
N LEU A 183 -4.88 12.26 12.93
CA LEU A 183 -6.20 11.65 12.73
C LEU A 183 -6.30 10.28 13.42
N LYS A 184 -5.30 9.42 13.28
CA LYS A 184 -5.23 8.12 13.97
C LYS A 184 -5.31 8.29 15.48
N ALA A 185 -4.49 9.18 16.04
CA ALA A 185 -4.52 9.45 17.49
C ALA A 185 -5.89 9.97 17.95
N TYR A 186 -6.57 10.77 17.13
CA TYR A 186 -7.93 11.22 17.42
C TYR A 186 -8.92 10.05 17.43
N ALA A 187 -8.88 9.17 16.43
CA ALA A 187 -9.72 7.98 16.36
C ALA A 187 -9.49 7.07 17.58
N ASN A 188 -8.22 6.78 17.91
CA ASN A 188 -7.87 5.96 19.06
C ASN A 188 -8.37 6.58 20.39
N LYS A 189 -8.26 7.90 20.56
CA LYS A 189 -8.80 8.60 21.73
C LYS A 189 -10.31 8.45 21.86
N LYS A 190 -11.03 8.32 20.75
CA LYS A 190 -12.48 8.05 20.69
C LYS A 190 -12.81 6.55 20.86
N GLY A 191 -11.81 5.69 21.04
CA GLY A 191 -11.97 4.25 21.17
C GLY A 191 -12.24 3.54 19.83
N ILE A 192 -11.83 4.14 18.73
CA ILE A 192 -11.88 3.57 17.37
C ILE A 192 -10.49 3.11 16.98
N SER A 193 -10.32 1.81 16.73
CA SER A 193 -9.11 1.25 16.15
C SER A 193 -9.22 1.22 14.63
N ILE A 194 -8.10 1.47 13.94
CA ILE A 194 -8.05 1.50 12.48
C ILE A 194 -7.51 0.17 11.97
N ILE A 195 -8.30 -0.48 11.11
CA ILE A 195 -7.87 -1.64 10.34
C ILE A 195 -7.33 -1.12 9.01
N GLY A 196 -6.02 -1.29 8.80
CA GLY A 196 -5.40 -1.00 7.52
C GLY A 196 -5.39 -2.23 6.63
N ASP A 197 -5.12 -2.02 5.35
CA ASP A 197 -5.07 -3.06 4.33
C ASP A 197 -3.73 -3.03 3.62
N ILE A 198 -3.10 -4.17 3.42
CA ILE A 198 -1.87 -4.31 2.65
C ILE A 198 -2.00 -5.44 1.63
N PRO A 199 -1.71 -5.20 0.36
CA PRO A 199 -1.64 -6.28 -0.61
C PRO A 199 -0.43 -7.17 -0.32
N ILE A 200 -0.55 -8.48 -0.56
CA ILE A 200 0.62 -9.37 -0.44
C ILE A 200 1.72 -8.93 -1.41
N TYR A 201 1.37 -8.66 -2.67
CA TYR A 201 2.33 -8.25 -3.69
C TYR A 201 2.54 -6.75 -3.74
N VAL A 202 3.66 -6.35 -4.33
CA VAL A 202 3.97 -4.95 -4.65
C VAL A 202 3.94 -4.72 -6.16
N SER A 203 3.82 -3.48 -6.59
CA SER A 203 3.89 -3.15 -8.02
C SER A 203 5.30 -3.35 -8.56
N LEU A 204 5.42 -3.84 -9.81
CA LEU A 204 6.71 -3.84 -10.51
C LEU A 204 7.25 -2.42 -10.67
N ASP A 205 6.39 -1.46 -10.99
CA ASP A 205 6.75 -0.06 -11.08
C ASP A 205 6.66 0.60 -9.70
N SER A 206 7.63 0.28 -8.83
CA SER A 206 7.72 0.79 -7.46
C SER A 206 9.15 0.99 -7.01
N SER A 207 9.33 1.84 -6.01
CA SER A 207 10.61 2.00 -5.33
C SER A 207 11.07 0.72 -4.62
N ASP A 208 10.13 -0.14 -4.23
CA ASP A 208 10.44 -1.41 -3.55
C ASP A 208 11.20 -2.35 -4.48
N THR A 209 10.71 -2.55 -5.71
CA THR A 209 11.33 -3.42 -6.71
C THR A 209 12.60 -2.83 -7.30
N TRP A 210 12.63 -1.51 -7.52
CA TRP A 210 13.83 -0.83 -8.01
C TRP A 210 14.96 -0.81 -6.98
N ALA A 211 14.64 -0.58 -5.70
CA ALA A 211 15.63 -0.48 -4.65
C ALA A 211 16.15 -1.85 -4.16
N ASN A 212 15.35 -2.89 -4.27
CA ASN A 212 15.65 -4.22 -3.74
C ASN A 212 15.23 -5.31 -4.76
N PRO A 213 15.81 -5.31 -5.98
CA PRO A 213 15.40 -6.26 -7.02
C PRO A 213 15.64 -7.73 -6.63
N GLU A 214 16.60 -8.00 -5.74
CA GLU A 214 16.92 -9.33 -5.21
C GLU A 214 15.80 -9.97 -4.40
N LEU A 215 14.84 -9.19 -3.94
CA LEU A 215 13.65 -9.72 -3.23
C LEU A 215 12.64 -10.38 -4.15
N PHE A 216 12.80 -10.25 -5.47
CA PHE A 216 11.79 -10.62 -6.45
C PHE A 216 12.39 -11.53 -7.53
N GLN A 217 11.53 -12.34 -8.15
CA GLN A 217 11.90 -13.21 -9.26
C GLN A 217 12.07 -12.37 -10.56
N LEU A 218 13.17 -11.64 -10.64
CA LEU A 218 13.54 -10.85 -11.81
C LEU A 218 14.72 -11.50 -12.54
N ASP A 219 14.76 -11.32 -13.86
CA ASP A 219 15.93 -11.70 -14.66
C ASP A 219 17.03 -10.61 -14.62
N LYS A 220 18.11 -10.84 -15.33
CA LYS A 220 19.25 -9.90 -15.39
C LYS A 220 18.93 -8.57 -16.09
N GLU A 221 17.86 -8.52 -16.88
CA GLU A 221 17.31 -7.31 -17.49
C GLU A 221 16.31 -6.59 -16.56
N CYS A 222 16.16 -7.05 -15.33
CA CYS A 222 15.19 -6.57 -14.34
C CYS A 222 13.71 -6.81 -14.72
N LEU A 223 13.44 -7.74 -15.63
CA LEU A 223 12.09 -8.14 -15.99
C LEU A 223 11.63 -9.31 -15.13
N PRO A 224 10.34 -9.38 -14.75
CA PRO A 224 9.82 -10.54 -14.04
C PRO A 224 9.99 -11.82 -14.87
N THR A 225 10.39 -12.91 -14.24
CA THR A 225 10.36 -14.24 -14.88
C THR A 225 8.94 -14.80 -14.89
N ALA A 226 8.17 -14.48 -13.87
CA ALA A 226 6.75 -14.78 -13.72
C ALA A 226 6.07 -13.70 -12.89
N VAL A 227 4.74 -13.63 -12.97
CA VAL A 227 3.92 -12.65 -12.27
C VAL A 227 2.76 -13.29 -11.52
N ALA A 228 2.24 -12.57 -10.54
CA ALA A 228 1.14 -13.01 -9.70
C ALA A 228 -0.22 -12.92 -10.41
N GLY A 229 -1.14 -13.75 -9.96
CA GLY A 229 -2.54 -13.75 -10.36
C GLY A 229 -3.35 -14.83 -9.65
N CYS A 230 -4.51 -15.14 -10.21
CA CYS A 230 -5.36 -16.24 -9.80
C CYS A 230 -5.74 -17.12 -10.99
N PRO A 231 -5.90 -18.44 -10.79
CA PRO A 231 -6.32 -19.34 -11.86
C PRO A 231 -7.73 -19.02 -12.37
N PRO A 232 -8.09 -19.54 -13.54
CA PRO A 232 -9.48 -19.56 -13.99
C PRO A 232 -10.42 -20.15 -12.95
N ASP A 233 -11.58 -19.52 -12.76
CA ASP A 233 -12.63 -19.94 -11.84
C ASP A 233 -14.03 -19.73 -12.43
N SER A 234 -15.09 -19.93 -11.62
CA SER A 234 -16.48 -19.73 -12.05
C SER A 234 -16.86 -18.27 -12.32
N PHE A 235 -16.06 -17.31 -11.87
CA PHE A 235 -16.26 -15.87 -12.07
C PHE A 235 -15.47 -15.32 -13.25
N CYS A 236 -14.30 -15.93 -13.56
CA CYS A 236 -13.41 -15.48 -14.63
C CYS A 236 -12.77 -16.68 -15.34
N GLU A 237 -13.25 -17.00 -16.56
CA GLU A 237 -12.76 -18.13 -17.38
C GLU A 237 -11.28 -18.04 -17.75
N THR A 238 -10.69 -16.84 -17.78
CA THR A 238 -9.29 -16.62 -18.11
C THR A 238 -8.40 -16.42 -16.87
N GLY A 239 -9.00 -16.49 -15.67
CA GLY A 239 -8.35 -16.14 -14.43
C GLY A 239 -8.04 -14.65 -14.31
N GLN A 240 -7.29 -14.28 -13.28
CA GLN A 240 -6.89 -12.90 -13.04
C GLN A 240 -5.37 -12.78 -13.18
N LEU A 241 -4.94 -11.93 -14.10
CA LEU A 241 -3.53 -11.57 -14.27
C LEU A 241 -3.28 -10.23 -13.57
N TRP A 242 -2.60 -10.25 -12.42
CA TRP A 242 -2.35 -9.04 -11.64
C TRP A 242 -1.08 -8.30 -12.07
N GLY A 243 -0.10 -9.04 -12.61
CA GLY A 243 1.12 -8.46 -13.17
C GLY A 243 2.18 -8.05 -12.14
N ASN A 244 1.93 -8.27 -10.86
CA ASN A 244 2.91 -8.02 -9.80
C ASN A 244 4.05 -9.04 -9.87
N PRO A 245 5.33 -8.66 -9.65
CA PRO A 245 6.42 -9.60 -9.55
C PRO A 245 6.24 -10.53 -8.37
N LEU A 246 6.69 -11.78 -8.52
CA LEU A 246 6.70 -12.76 -7.45
C LEU A 246 7.93 -12.57 -6.56
N TYR A 247 7.79 -12.92 -5.29
CA TYR A 247 8.91 -12.88 -4.35
C TYR A 247 9.89 -14.03 -4.59
N ASP A 248 11.19 -13.76 -4.45
CA ASP A 248 12.23 -14.77 -4.29
C ASP A 248 12.24 -15.24 -2.82
N TRP A 249 11.43 -16.26 -2.54
CA TRP A 249 11.29 -16.76 -1.16
C TRP A 249 12.56 -17.41 -0.62
N GLU A 250 13.45 -17.90 -1.48
CA GLU A 250 14.75 -18.43 -1.06
C GLU A 250 15.66 -17.29 -0.54
N TYR A 251 15.68 -16.17 -1.25
CA TYR A 251 16.42 -14.98 -0.80
C TYR A 251 15.80 -14.38 0.48
N HIS A 252 14.47 -14.31 0.57
CA HIS A 252 13.81 -13.86 1.80
C HIS A 252 14.15 -14.77 2.99
N GLN A 253 14.16 -16.08 2.82
CA GLN A 253 14.55 -17.02 3.87
C GLN A 253 16.03 -16.84 4.27
N PHE A 254 16.92 -16.66 3.29
CA PHE A 254 18.34 -16.41 3.53
C PHE A 254 18.59 -15.15 4.37
N THR A 255 17.73 -14.14 4.25
CA THR A 255 17.78 -12.88 5.01
C THR A 255 16.85 -12.87 6.23
N ASP A 256 16.44 -14.04 6.74
CA ASP A 256 15.53 -14.17 7.89
C ASP A 256 14.25 -13.33 7.73
N TYR A 257 13.76 -13.18 6.50
CA TYR A 257 12.57 -12.40 6.13
C TYR A 257 12.61 -10.92 6.55
N GLU A 258 13.78 -10.32 6.66
CA GLU A 258 14.00 -8.96 7.20
C GLU A 258 13.09 -7.92 6.55
N TRP A 259 12.93 -7.97 5.22
CA TRP A 259 12.10 -7.00 4.50
C TRP A 259 10.60 -7.13 4.88
N TRP A 260 10.08 -8.36 4.98
CA TRP A 260 8.71 -8.60 5.40
C TRP A 260 8.46 -8.17 6.85
N ILE A 261 9.40 -8.43 7.74
CA ILE A 261 9.34 -8.00 9.14
C ILE A 261 9.31 -6.46 9.20
N LYS A 262 10.15 -5.77 8.45
CA LYS A 262 10.13 -4.30 8.34
C LYS A 262 8.80 -3.80 7.80
N ARG A 263 8.24 -4.44 6.77
CA ARG A 263 6.96 -4.08 6.17
C ARG A 263 5.81 -4.17 7.18
N ILE A 264 5.68 -5.31 7.86
CA ILE A 264 4.64 -5.51 8.86
C ILE A 264 4.82 -4.57 10.05
N LYS A 265 6.05 -4.43 10.55
CA LYS A 265 6.36 -3.49 11.64
C LYS A 265 5.98 -2.05 11.28
N TYR A 266 6.27 -1.63 10.06
CA TYR A 266 5.92 -0.29 9.59
C TYR A 266 4.41 -0.11 9.44
N SER A 267 3.70 -1.13 8.99
CA SER A 267 2.24 -1.10 8.89
C SER A 267 1.57 -0.84 10.25
N PHE A 268 2.12 -1.37 11.36
CA PHE A 268 1.62 -1.07 12.71
C PHE A 268 1.94 0.35 13.21
N ASN A 269 2.82 1.11 12.55
CA ASN A 269 2.89 2.56 12.79
C ASN A 269 1.69 3.28 12.17
N LEU A 270 1.20 2.79 11.03
CA LEU A 270 0.08 3.41 10.33
C LEU A 270 -1.28 2.96 10.87
N TYR A 271 -1.41 1.69 11.27
CA TYR A 271 -2.67 1.05 11.62
C TYR A 271 -2.61 0.44 13.02
N ASP A 272 -3.76 0.09 13.57
CA ASP A 272 -3.86 -0.64 14.85
C ASP A 272 -4.00 -2.15 14.59
N ILE A 273 -4.66 -2.52 13.48
CA ILE A 273 -4.85 -3.88 13.00
C ILE A 273 -4.49 -3.89 11.52
N VAL A 274 -3.86 -4.95 11.02
CA VAL A 274 -3.45 -5.07 9.62
C VAL A 274 -4.20 -6.21 8.95
N ARG A 275 -5.01 -5.91 7.94
CA ARG A 275 -5.53 -6.92 7.02
C ARG A 275 -4.49 -7.19 5.93
N ILE A 276 -4.12 -8.44 5.75
CA ILE A 276 -3.26 -8.86 4.64
C ILE A 276 -4.14 -9.45 3.55
N ASP A 277 -4.17 -8.77 2.42
CA ASP A 277 -4.90 -9.19 1.23
C ASP A 277 -4.21 -10.38 0.58
N HIS A 278 -5.01 -11.35 0.10
CA HIS A 278 -4.57 -12.61 -0.52
C HIS A 278 -3.59 -13.42 0.34
N PHE A 279 -3.93 -13.63 1.61
CA PHE A 279 -3.08 -14.31 2.61
C PHE A 279 -2.68 -15.74 2.18
N ARG A 280 -3.52 -16.43 1.40
CA ARG A 280 -3.21 -17.76 0.89
C ARG A 280 -1.89 -17.83 0.10
N GLY A 281 -1.46 -16.70 -0.51
CA GLY A 281 -0.21 -16.61 -1.27
C GLY A 281 1.06 -16.90 -0.44
N PHE A 282 0.97 -16.91 0.89
CA PHE A 282 2.06 -17.36 1.75
C PHE A 282 2.14 -18.89 1.86
N ASP A 283 1.05 -19.63 1.61
CA ASP A 283 1.08 -21.09 1.52
C ASP A 283 1.40 -21.55 0.11
N GLU A 284 0.56 -21.13 -0.83
CA GLU A 284 0.71 -21.39 -2.26
C GLU A 284 0.31 -20.15 -3.06
N TYR A 285 1.16 -19.77 -4.00
CA TYR A 285 0.91 -18.65 -4.89
C TYR A 285 0.82 -19.11 -6.35
N TYR A 286 0.04 -18.38 -7.14
CA TYR A 286 -0.18 -18.71 -8.54
C TYR A 286 0.80 -17.93 -9.42
N SER A 287 1.71 -18.65 -10.07
CA SER A 287 2.81 -18.14 -10.88
C SER A 287 2.43 -18.21 -12.36
N ILE A 288 2.37 -17.06 -13.02
CA ILE A 288 1.98 -16.94 -14.43
C ILE A 288 3.22 -16.51 -15.22
N PRO A 289 3.60 -17.19 -16.33
CA PRO A 289 4.74 -16.77 -17.15
C PRO A 289 4.64 -15.30 -17.56
N TYR A 290 5.73 -14.54 -17.39
CA TYR A 290 5.76 -13.14 -17.79
C TYR A 290 5.54 -12.99 -19.31
N GLY A 291 4.66 -12.06 -19.69
CA GLY A 291 4.28 -11.85 -21.10
C GLY A 291 2.98 -12.54 -21.51
N ASP A 292 2.48 -13.49 -20.72
CA ASP A 292 1.16 -14.07 -20.95
C ASP A 292 0.07 -12.99 -20.79
N LYS A 293 -1.00 -13.12 -21.56
CA LYS A 293 -2.12 -12.16 -21.55
C LYS A 293 -3.28 -12.59 -20.65
N THR A 294 -3.24 -13.81 -20.15
CA THR A 294 -4.24 -14.42 -19.28
C THR A 294 -3.56 -15.29 -18.25
N ALA A 295 -4.30 -15.69 -17.22
CA ALA A 295 -3.77 -16.55 -16.17
C ALA A 295 -3.88 -18.07 -16.46
N VAL A 296 -4.32 -18.46 -17.66
CA VAL A 296 -4.61 -19.86 -18.00
C VAL A 296 -3.40 -20.78 -17.88
N ASN A 297 -2.20 -20.30 -18.22
CA ASN A 297 -0.97 -21.10 -18.21
C ASN A 297 -0.20 -21.06 -16.88
N GLY A 298 -0.78 -20.48 -15.83
CA GLY A 298 -0.12 -20.39 -14.54
C GLY A 298 -0.05 -21.75 -13.81
N THR A 299 0.83 -21.81 -12.84
CA THR A 299 1.05 -22.96 -11.96
C THR A 299 1.10 -22.56 -10.50
N TRP A 300 0.70 -23.48 -9.61
CA TRP A 300 0.82 -23.27 -8.17
C TRP A 300 2.23 -23.57 -7.70
N GLU A 301 2.79 -22.67 -6.91
CA GLU A 301 4.10 -22.79 -6.29
C GLU A 301 4.01 -22.58 -4.78
N LYS A 302 4.95 -23.18 -4.03
CA LYS A 302 4.97 -23.10 -2.57
C LYS A 302 5.51 -21.74 -2.09
N GLY A 303 4.77 -21.13 -1.17
CA GLY A 303 5.20 -19.96 -0.44
C GLY A 303 6.03 -20.31 0.82
N PRO A 304 6.38 -19.31 1.65
CA PRO A 304 7.20 -19.48 2.84
C PRO A 304 6.46 -20.21 3.99
N GLY A 305 5.14 -20.34 3.89
CA GLY A 305 4.31 -21.00 4.90
C GLY A 305 4.44 -20.37 6.29
N ILE A 306 4.39 -21.23 7.31
CA ILE A 306 4.45 -20.80 8.72
C ILE A 306 5.81 -20.22 9.14
N GLU A 307 6.86 -20.46 8.36
CA GLU A 307 8.20 -20.04 8.72
C GLU A 307 8.32 -18.52 8.82
N LEU A 308 7.86 -17.77 7.81
CA LEU A 308 7.78 -16.32 7.86
C LEU A 308 7.11 -15.82 9.15
N PHE A 309 6.00 -16.42 9.54
CA PHE A 309 5.22 -15.98 10.71
C PHE A 309 5.87 -16.34 12.05
N LYS A 310 6.73 -17.37 12.08
CA LYS A 310 7.59 -17.65 13.24
C LYS A 310 8.63 -16.54 13.45
N TYR A 311 9.33 -16.13 12.37
CA TYR A 311 10.26 -15.00 12.44
C TYR A 311 9.56 -13.70 12.82
N LEU A 312 8.38 -13.45 12.22
CA LEU A 312 7.58 -12.27 12.51
C LEU A 312 7.17 -12.22 14.00
N ARG A 313 6.70 -13.34 14.57
CA ARG A 313 6.36 -13.44 15.98
C ARG A 313 7.58 -13.28 16.90
N GLN A 314 8.72 -13.83 16.52
CA GLN A 314 9.99 -13.68 17.25
C GLN A 314 10.40 -12.21 17.35
N GLU A 315 10.30 -11.45 16.25
CA GLU A 315 10.77 -10.06 16.18
C GLU A 315 9.76 -9.02 16.68
N LEU A 316 8.47 -9.26 16.47
CA LEU A 316 7.42 -8.28 16.78
C LEU A 316 6.51 -8.69 17.96
N GLY A 317 6.60 -9.93 18.43
CA GLY A 317 5.64 -10.49 19.38
C GLY A 317 4.29 -10.82 18.71
N GLU A 318 3.24 -10.90 19.53
CA GLU A 318 1.87 -11.06 19.01
C GLU A 318 1.39 -9.74 18.40
N VAL A 319 0.85 -9.82 17.19
CA VAL A 319 0.34 -8.66 16.42
C VAL A 319 -1.04 -8.95 15.86
N ASP A 320 -1.88 -7.93 15.79
CA ASP A 320 -3.27 -8.04 15.32
C ASP A 320 -3.34 -8.03 13.79
N ILE A 321 -3.32 -9.22 13.19
CA ILE A 321 -3.43 -9.43 11.74
C ILE A 321 -4.77 -10.11 11.44
N ILE A 322 -5.45 -9.65 10.37
CA ILE A 322 -6.58 -10.31 9.74
C ILE A 322 -6.08 -10.90 8.42
N ALA A 323 -6.29 -12.20 8.24
CA ALA A 323 -5.92 -12.90 7.01
C ALA A 323 -7.09 -12.89 6.03
N GLU A 324 -6.91 -12.30 4.84
CA GLU A 324 -7.89 -12.46 3.78
C GLU A 324 -7.73 -13.84 3.15
N ASP A 325 -8.70 -14.71 3.45
CA ASP A 325 -8.76 -16.11 3.06
C ASP A 325 -9.98 -16.43 2.19
N LEU A 326 -10.41 -15.48 1.37
CA LEU A 326 -11.56 -15.66 0.50
C LEU A 326 -11.24 -16.57 -0.70
N GLY A 327 -12.27 -17.19 -1.25
CA GLY A 327 -12.15 -18.08 -2.40
C GLY A 327 -11.91 -19.56 -2.03
N PHE A 328 -11.30 -20.30 -2.95
CA PHE A 328 -11.03 -21.73 -2.73
C PHE A 328 -9.82 -21.93 -1.81
N LEU A 329 -10.03 -22.59 -0.68
CA LEU A 329 -9.00 -22.88 0.31
C LEU A 329 -8.61 -24.36 0.28
N THR A 330 -7.31 -24.62 0.17
CA THR A 330 -6.75 -25.96 0.39
C THR A 330 -6.63 -26.25 1.89
N GLU A 331 -6.47 -27.52 2.24
CA GLU A 331 -6.26 -27.90 3.64
C GLU A 331 -4.96 -27.30 4.22
N SER A 332 -3.93 -27.08 3.38
CA SER A 332 -2.69 -26.45 3.82
C SER A 332 -2.87 -24.98 4.18
N VAL A 333 -3.68 -24.22 3.43
CA VAL A 333 -4.05 -22.83 3.76
C VAL A 333 -4.83 -22.80 5.08
N LYS A 334 -5.81 -23.68 5.27
CA LYS A 334 -6.55 -23.78 6.54
C LYS A 334 -5.64 -24.11 7.72
N GLN A 335 -4.64 -24.98 7.50
CA GLN A 335 -3.65 -25.30 8.52
C GLN A 335 -2.76 -24.09 8.83
N LEU A 336 -2.31 -23.34 7.82
CA LEU A 336 -1.54 -22.11 8.02
C LEU A 336 -2.30 -21.08 8.87
N LEU A 337 -3.60 -20.88 8.62
CA LEU A 337 -4.46 -20.03 9.44
C LEU A 337 -4.54 -20.49 10.90
N LYS A 338 -4.67 -21.81 11.13
CA LYS A 338 -4.67 -22.37 12.50
C LYS A 338 -3.33 -22.15 13.19
N ASP A 339 -2.22 -22.37 12.50
CA ASP A 339 -0.87 -22.29 13.04
C ASP A 339 -0.47 -20.85 13.37
N THR A 340 -0.93 -19.89 12.56
CA THR A 340 -0.74 -18.45 12.85
C THR A 340 -1.68 -17.93 13.92
N GLY A 341 -2.88 -18.51 14.05
CA GLY A 341 -3.93 -18.05 14.94
C GLY A 341 -4.65 -16.80 14.44
N TYR A 342 -4.37 -16.32 13.23
CA TYR A 342 -5.02 -15.14 12.66
C TYR A 342 -6.48 -15.40 12.28
N PRO A 343 -7.41 -14.49 12.56
CA PRO A 343 -8.77 -14.60 12.07
C PRO A 343 -8.81 -14.48 10.55
N GLY A 344 -9.54 -15.40 9.91
CA GLY A 344 -9.93 -15.31 8.51
C GLY A 344 -11.13 -14.39 8.31
N MET A 345 -11.57 -14.24 7.06
CA MET A 345 -12.70 -13.40 6.68
C MET A 345 -13.90 -14.24 6.23
N LYS A 346 -15.09 -13.80 6.59
CA LYS A 346 -16.34 -14.36 6.10
C LYS A 346 -17.21 -13.25 5.49
N ILE A 347 -17.68 -13.50 4.27
CA ILE A 347 -18.59 -12.59 3.55
C ILE A 347 -19.97 -13.22 3.52
N LEU A 348 -20.90 -12.70 4.31
CA LEU A 348 -22.25 -13.25 4.43
C LEU A 348 -22.95 -13.35 3.06
N GLN A 349 -22.73 -12.36 2.18
CA GLN A 349 -23.30 -12.36 0.84
C GLN A 349 -22.99 -13.63 0.05
N PHE A 350 -21.81 -14.23 0.23
CA PHE A 350 -21.41 -15.47 -0.46
C PHE A 350 -22.13 -16.73 0.07
N GLY A 351 -22.74 -16.65 1.27
CA GLY A 351 -23.51 -17.73 1.84
C GLY A 351 -24.85 -17.99 1.16
N PHE A 352 -25.35 -17.11 0.31
CA PHE A 352 -26.67 -17.24 -0.32
C PHE A 352 -26.66 -17.96 -1.67
N ASP A 353 -25.63 -18.75 -1.94
CA ASP A 353 -25.66 -19.69 -3.07
C ASP A 353 -26.32 -21.01 -2.64
N SER A 354 -27.48 -21.32 -3.24
CA SER A 354 -28.27 -22.49 -2.88
C SER A 354 -27.73 -23.82 -3.43
N ARG A 355 -26.64 -23.78 -4.18
CA ARG A 355 -26.09 -24.95 -4.87
C ARG A 355 -25.17 -25.79 -3.99
N GLU A 356 -24.62 -25.22 -2.93
CA GLU A 356 -23.64 -25.87 -2.05
C GLU A 356 -23.84 -25.49 -0.58
N ASP A 357 -23.43 -26.39 0.32
CA ASP A 357 -23.25 -26.05 1.73
C ASP A 357 -22.03 -25.16 1.85
N SER A 358 -22.23 -23.92 2.32
CA SER A 358 -21.21 -22.87 2.23
C SER A 358 -20.62 -22.55 3.59
N ASP A 359 -19.29 -22.47 3.65
CA ASP A 359 -18.54 -21.96 4.81
C ASP A 359 -18.88 -20.51 5.17
N TYR A 360 -19.61 -19.80 4.30
CA TYR A 360 -20.08 -18.44 4.51
C TYR A 360 -21.48 -18.33 5.14
N LEU A 361 -22.10 -19.47 5.47
CA LEU A 361 -23.36 -19.48 6.24
C LEU A 361 -23.07 -19.27 7.73
N PRO A 362 -23.86 -18.43 8.44
CA PRO A 362 -23.57 -18.06 9.83
C PRO A 362 -23.39 -19.21 10.81
N HIS A 363 -24.09 -20.34 10.59
CA HIS A 363 -23.99 -21.52 11.46
C HIS A 363 -22.72 -22.34 11.23
N ASN A 364 -21.99 -22.07 10.14
CA ASN A 364 -20.71 -22.72 9.82
C ASN A 364 -19.49 -21.85 10.19
N TYR A 365 -19.68 -20.63 10.76
CA TYR A 365 -18.57 -19.76 11.11
C TYR A 365 -17.74 -20.32 12.25
N ASP A 366 -16.42 -20.31 12.06
CA ASP A 366 -15.48 -20.44 13.17
C ASP A 366 -15.57 -19.20 14.09
N ARG A 367 -15.28 -19.38 15.38
CA ARG A 367 -15.28 -18.24 16.32
C ARG A 367 -14.17 -17.24 16.02
N ASN A 368 -13.05 -17.71 15.48
CA ASN A 368 -11.91 -16.88 15.13
C ASN A 368 -12.03 -16.38 13.67
N CYS A 369 -13.00 -15.53 13.40
CA CYS A 369 -13.18 -14.92 12.08
C CYS A 369 -13.73 -13.49 12.18
N VAL A 370 -13.52 -12.72 11.14
CA VAL A 370 -14.14 -11.39 10.94
C VAL A 370 -15.22 -11.52 9.89
N VAL A 371 -16.44 -11.08 10.21
CA VAL A 371 -17.61 -11.22 9.33
C VAL A 371 -17.99 -9.89 8.72
N TYR A 372 -18.17 -9.91 7.41
CA TYR A 372 -18.67 -8.76 6.63
C TYR A 372 -20.03 -9.14 6.01
N THR A 373 -20.92 -8.17 5.89
CA THR A 373 -22.23 -8.38 5.23
C THR A 373 -22.12 -8.52 3.72
N GLY A 374 -21.17 -7.81 3.12
CA GLY A 374 -20.85 -7.83 1.69
C GLY A 374 -19.48 -7.20 1.43
N THR A 375 -19.05 -7.17 0.19
CA THR A 375 -17.79 -6.56 -0.26
C THR A 375 -18.07 -5.33 -1.11
#